data_5f6b616dde1fca10ec76abaf6210ddb2
#
_entry.id   5f6b616dde1fca10ec76abaf6210ddb2
#
_cell.length_a   1.000
_cell.length_b   1.000
_cell.length_c   1.000
_cell.angle_alpha   90.00
_cell.angle_beta   90.00
_cell.angle_gamma   90.00
#
_symmetry.space_group_name_H-M   'P 1'
#
loop_
_entity.id
_entity.type
_entity.pdbx_description
1 polymer ?
#
loop_
_entity_poly.entity_id
_entity_poly.type
_entity_poly.pdbx_seq_one_letter_code
_entity_poly.pdbx_strand_id
1 'polypeptide(L)'
;MRVIGPHTLGLIWGYSDGGRPTSEAPTHLKCHIERLKVDPEHRLVIHCHPTNVICMTHVHDLDSNHFTEDLWKMQTESIVVFPEGIAVLPWILCGGEEIGIATAEKMKEYRSVVWAQHGIFCTGKTLDEVFGLIETIEKAAEIYMKIMDKKIYQSITNDQLITLAKAFKINYRKGIID
;
A
#
# COMPACT_ATOMS: atom_id res chain seq x y z
N MET A 1 1.51 -3.72 23.03
CA MET A 1 1.22 -2.44 23.75
C MET A 1 -0.27 -2.28 23.96
N ARG A 2 -0.69 -1.46 24.94
CA ARG A 2 -2.11 -1.11 25.17
C ARG A 2 -2.24 0.41 25.14
N VAL A 3 -3.26 0.93 24.48
CA VAL A 3 -3.61 2.36 24.60
C VAL A 3 -4.19 2.60 26.00
N ILE A 4 -3.57 3.48 26.77
CA ILE A 4 -3.96 3.82 28.14
C ILE A 4 -4.32 5.31 28.30
N GLY A 5 -4.20 6.08 27.25
CA GLY A 5 -4.60 7.49 27.20
C GLY A 5 -4.45 8.06 25.78
N PRO A 6 -4.90 9.29 25.54
CA PRO A 6 -4.91 9.89 24.20
C PRO A 6 -3.54 9.92 23.49
N HIS A 7 -2.47 10.02 24.27
CA HIS A 7 -1.09 10.07 23.76
C HIS A 7 -0.16 9.09 24.51
N THR A 8 -0.73 8.06 25.15
CA THR A 8 0.03 7.17 26.01
C THR A 8 -0.21 5.70 25.66
N LEU A 9 0.89 5.00 25.41
CA LEU A 9 0.91 3.55 25.18
C LEU A 9 1.58 2.88 26.38
N GLY A 10 0.89 1.92 26.98
CA GLY A 10 1.48 1.03 28.01
C GLY A 10 2.17 -0.15 27.34
N LEU A 11 3.43 -0.41 27.71
CA LEU A 11 4.12 -1.62 27.31
C LEU A 11 3.53 -2.82 28.07
N ILE A 12 3.06 -3.85 27.35
CA ILE A 12 2.57 -5.09 27.95
C ILE A 12 3.62 -6.18 27.83
N TRP A 13 4.31 -6.23 26.72
CA TRP A 13 5.26 -7.28 26.38
C TRP A 13 6.28 -6.78 25.35
N GLY A 14 7.49 -7.30 25.38
CA GLY A 14 8.61 -6.91 24.54
C GLY A 14 9.48 -5.82 25.18
N TYR A 15 10.53 -5.42 24.47
CA TYR A 15 11.47 -4.36 24.92
C TYR A 15 12.08 -4.59 26.32
N SER A 16 12.51 -5.81 26.61
CA SER A 16 13.17 -6.15 27.88
C SER A 16 14.46 -5.35 28.14
N ASP A 17 15.05 -4.81 27.08
CA ASP A 17 16.27 -4.01 27.06
C ASP A 17 16.03 -2.50 27.14
N GLY A 18 14.79 -2.05 27.38
CA GLY A 18 14.42 -0.64 27.39
C GLY A 18 14.18 0.00 26.02
N GLY A 19 14.04 -0.84 24.97
CA GLY A 19 13.72 -0.40 23.62
C GLY A 19 12.39 0.37 23.54
N ARG A 20 12.20 1.11 22.45
CA ARG A 20 11.01 1.93 22.17
C ARG A 20 10.34 1.45 20.88
N PRO A 21 9.02 1.66 20.73
CA PRO A 21 8.36 1.45 19.45
C PRO A 21 8.93 2.37 18.38
N THR A 22 8.76 1.98 17.10
CA THR A 22 9.08 2.83 15.97
C THR A 22 8.38 4.18 16.06
N SER A 23 8.95 5.21 15.45
CA SER A 23 8.30 6.53 15.29
C SER A 23 6.97 6.46 14.54
N GLU A 24 6.78 5.41 13.73
CA GLU A 24 5.56 5.18 12.94
C GLU A 24 4.42 4.51 13.74
N ALA A 25 4.63 4.17 15.02
CA ALA A 25 3.61 3.53 15.86
C ALA A 25 2.27 4.29 15.90
N PRO A 26 2.23 5.64 15.92
CA PRO A 26 0.97 6.39 15.84
C PRO A 26 0.22 6.15 14.54
N THR A 27 0.94 6.08 13.41
CA THR A 27 0.36 5.78 12.09
C THR A 27 -0.22 4.37 12.06
N HIS A 28 0.52 3.36 12.55
CA HIS A 28 0.00 1.99 12.67
C HIS A 28 -1.32 1.95 13.44
N LEU A 29 -1.41 2.64 14.58
CA LEU A 29 -2.65 2.67 15.37
C LEU A 29 -3.81 3.33 14.63
N LYS A 30 -3.57 4.45 13.96
CA LYS A 30 -4.59 5.14 13.17
C LYS A 30 -5.08 4.26 12.01
N CYS A 31 -4.17 3.57 11.31
CA CYS A 31 -4.51 2.61 10.24
C CYS A 31 -5.38 1.46 10.78
N HIS A 32 -5.03 0.87 11.91
CA HIS A 32 -5.85 -0.17 12.54
C HIS A 32 -7.25 0.33 12.88
N ILE A 33 -7.38 1.53 13.46
CA ILE A 33 -8.66 2.12 13.86
C ILE A 33 -9.59 2.28 12.64
N GLU A 34 -9.08 2.81 11.53
CA GLU A 34 -9.90 3.02 10.34
C GLU A 34 -10.15 1.72 9.58
N ARG A 35 -9.13 0.88 9.42
CA ARG A 35 -9.25 -0.34 8.64
C ARG A 35 -10.17 -1.38 9.26
N LEU A 36 -10.17 -1.53 10.58
CA LEU A 36 -11.08 -2.43 11.29
C LEU A 36 -12.57 -2.04 11.20
N LYS A 37 -12.86 -0.77 10.88
CA LYS A 37 -14.24 -0.34 10.58
C LYS A 37 -14.71 -0.84 9.21
N VAL A 38 -13.79 -1.00 8.26
CA VAL A 38 -14.07 -1.46 6.89
C VAL A 38 -14.12 -2.98 6.84
N ASP A 39 -13.12 -3.65 7.42
CA ASP A 39 -13.05 -5.11 7.52
C ASP A 39 -12.44 -5.50 8.89
N PRO A 40 -13.24 -6.09 9.80
CA PRO A 40 -12.78 -6.47 11.14
C PRO A 40 -11.74 -7.58 11.15
N GLU A 41 -11.51 -8.28 10.02
CA GLU A 41 -10.46 -9.28 9.89
C GLU A 41 -9.11 -8.68 9.48
N HIS A 42 -9.06 -7.43 8.98
CA HIS A 42 -7.81 -6.75 8.61
C HIS A 42 -7.04 -6.29 9.86
N ARG A 43 -6.50 -7.25 10.59
CA ARG A 43 -5.85 -7.05 11.90
C ARG A 43 -4.34 -6.89 11.82
N LEU A 44 -3.77 -6.95 10.63
CA LEU A 44 -2.35 -6.77 10.37
C LEU A 44 -2.11 -5.48 9.60
N VAL A 45 -1.12 -4.70 10.03
CA VAL A 45 -0.58 -3.54 9.31
C VAL A 45 0.92 -3.68 9.25
N ILE A 46 1.48 -3.70 8.04
CA ILE A 46 2.92 -3.74 7.80
C ILE A 46 3.34 -2.42 7.18
N HIS A 47 4.45 -1.88 7.67
CA HIS A 47 5.19 -0.80 7.03
C HIS A 47 6.58 -1.29 6.65
N CYS A 48 6.99 -1.04 5.41
CA CYS A 48 8.30 -1.40 4.92
C CYS A 48 8.75 -0.45 3.79
N HIS A 49 10.00 -0.62 3.33
CA HIS A 49 10.65 0.27 2.37
C HIS A 49 11.05 -0.49 1.09
N PRO A 50 10.09 -0.92 0.26
CA PRO A 50 10.36 -1.63 -0.99
C PRO A 50 11.04 -0.69 -1.99
N THR A 51 12.20 -1.11 -2.48
CA THR A 51 13.13 -0.22 -3.22
C THR A 51 12.52 0.31 -4.51
N ASN A 52 11.89 -0.57 -5.31
CA ASN A 52 11.40 -0.16 -6.62
C ASN A 52 10.13 0.69 -6.51
N VAL A 53 9.27 0.44 -5.53
CA VAL A 53 8.12 1.31 -5.21
C VAL A 53 8.63 2.71 -4.85
N ILE A 54 9.66 2.81 -4.00
CA ILE A 54 10.27 4.10 -3.64
C ILE A 54 10.86 4.77 -4.88
N CYS A 55 11.64 4.05 -5.70
CA CYS A 55 12.22 4.57 -6.94
C CYS A 55 11.13 5.10 -7.89
N MET A 56 10.04 4.37 -8.04
CA MET A 56 8.92 4.78 -8.89
C MET A 56 8.34 6.13 -8.46
N THR A 57 8.28 6.44 -7.16
CA THR A 57 7.80 7.74 -6.67
C THR A 57 8.70 8.94 -7.03
N HIS A 58 9.90 8.70 -7.53
CA HIS A 58 10.81 9.76 -8.02
C HIS A 58 10.61 10.09 -9.50
N VAL A 59 10.07 9.15 -10.29
CA VAL A 59 10.04 9.23 -11.76
C VAL A 59 8.63 9.19 -12.33
N HIS A 60 7.64 8.83 -11.52
CA HIS A 60 6.22 8.80 -11.86
C HIS A 60 5.49 9.98 -11.21
N ASP A 61 4.37 10.42 -11.77
CA ASP A 61 3.49 11.33 -11.05
C ASP A 61 2.87 10.61 -9.82
N LEU A 62 2.39 11.39 -8.85
CA LEU A 62 1.86 10.84 -7.61
C LEU A 62 0.32 10.70 -7.63
N ASP A 63 -0.29 10.70 -8.84
CA ASP A 63 -1.70 10.39 -8.98
C ASP A 63 -1.94 8.90 -8.71
N SER A 64 -2.82 8.59 -7.76
CA SER A 64 -3.09 7.21 -7.31
C SER A 64 -3.67 6.33 -8.43
N ASN A 65 -4.45 6.90 -9.34
CA ASN A 65 -5.05 6.14 -10.44
C ASN A 65 -4.01 5.81 -11.50
N HIS A 66 -3.19 6.80 -11.92
CA HIS A 66 -2.11 6.58 -12.88
C HIS A 66 -1.09 5.57 -12.33
N PHE A 67 -0.68 5.74 -11.07
CA PHE A 67 0.25 4.82 -10.41
C PHE A 67 -0.28 3.39 -10.36
N THR A 68 -1.57 3.24 -10.05
CA THR A 68 -2.25 1.93 -10.04
C THR A 68 -2.35 1.34 -11.44
N GLU A 69 -2.77 2.14 -12.44
CA GLU A 69 -2.93 1.69 -13.82
C GLU A 69 -1.63 1.13 -14.37
N ASP A 70 -0.53 1.86 -14.19
CA ASP A 70 0.77 1.42 -14.66
C ASP A 70 1.23 0.14 -13.96
N LEU A 71 1.04 0.01 -12.64
CA LEU A 71 1.38 -1.23 -11.94
C LEU A 71 0.48 -2.41 -12.35
N TRP A 72 -0.80 -2.18 -12.65
CA TRP A 72 -1.67 -3.25 -13.15
C TRP A 72 -1.24 -3.76 -14.52
N LYS A 73 -0.62 -2.91 -15.35
CA LYS A 73 -0.13 -3.27 -16.69
C LYS A 73 1.21 -4.00 -16.68
N MET A 74 1.92 -4.03 -15.54
CA MET A 74 3.25 -4.66 -15.46
C MET A 74 3.20 -6.17 -15.37
N GLN A 75 2.17 -6.75 -14.76
CA GLN A 75 2.00 -8.21 -14.65
C GLN A 75 0.53 -8.59 -14.42
N THR A 76 0.18 -9.78 -14.85
CA THR A 76 -1.20 -10.29 -14.83
C THR A 76 -1.80 -10.35 -13.42
N GLU A 77 -1.00 -10.67 -12.41
CA GLU A 77 -1.44 -10.84 -11.03
C GLU A 77 -1.85 -9.54 -10.35
N SER A 78 -1.34 -8.40 -10.80
CA SER A 78 -1.49 -7.11 -10.12
C SER A 78 -2.95 -6.76 -9.85
N ILE A 79 -3.82 -6.73 -10.88
CA ILE A 79 -5.24 -6.39 -10.70
C ILE A 79 -5.99 -7.41 -9.84
N VAL A 80 -5.51 -8.66 -9.77
CA VAL A 80 -6.12 -9.72 -8.94
C VAL A 80 -5.77 -9.53 -7.48
N VAL A 81 -4.52 -9.14 -7.18
CA VAL A 81 -3.99 -9.03 -5.81
C VAL A 81 -4.39 -7.70 -5.14
N PHE A 82 -4.36 -6.59 -5.88
CA PHE A 82 -4.77 -5.27 -5.37
C PHE A 82 -5.81 -4.59 -6.28
N PRO A 83 -7.01 -5.18 -6.40
CA PRO A 83 -8.06 -4.66 -7.27
C PRO A 83 -8.60 -3.29 -6.86
N GLU A 84 -8.47 -2.93 -5.60
CA GLU A 84 -8.82 -1.60 -5.08
C GLU A 84 -7.80 -0.52 -5.46
N GLY A 85 -6.67 -0.92 -6.07
CA GLY A 85 -5.58 -0.02 -6.40
C GLY A 85 -4.70 0.33 -5.21
N ILE A 86 -3.85 1.34 -5.42
CA ILE A 86 -2.87 1.82 -4.45
C ILE A 86 -3.07 3.32 -4.25
N ALA A 87 -3.18 3.77 -3.01
CA ALA A 87 -3.11 5.19 -2.71
C ALA A 87 -1.65 5.66 -2.67
N VAL A 88 -1.39 6.84 -3.20
CA VAL A 88 -0.07 7.50 -3.12
C VAL A 88 -0.23 8.81 -2.38
N LEU A 89 0.59 9.02 -1.37
CA LEU A 89 0.69 10.29 -0.64
C LEU A 89 1.99 11.00 -1.06
N PRO A 90 1.93 12.32 -1.27
CA PRO A 90 3.13 13.10 -1.48
C PRO A 90 4.04 13.02 -0.25
N TRP A 91 5.28 13.52 -0.39
CA TRP A 91 6.17 13.58 0.75
C TRP A 91 5.57 14.41 1.90
N ILE A 92 5.43 13.79 3.07
CA ILE A 92 4.99 14.39 4.33
C ILE A 92 6.01 13.95 5.38
N LEU A 93 6.31 14.80 6.35
CA LEU A 93 7.24 14.47 7.44
C LEU A 93 6.77 13.22 8.20
N CYS A 94 7.59 12.17 8.19
CA CYS A 94 7.32 10.90 8.87
C CYS A 94 7.34 11.05 10.40
N GLY A 95 6.69 10.11 11.12
CA GLY A 95 6.59 10.11 12.58
C GLY A 95 5.63 11.17 13.15
N GLY A 96 5.09 12.06 12.32
CA GLY A 96 4.16 13.11 12.70
C GLY A 96 2.69 12.66 12.70
N GLU A 97 1.84 13.55 13.23
CA GLU A 97 0.40 13.31 13.25
C GLU A 97 -0.23 13.42 11.84
N GLU A 98 0.26 14.36 11.03
CA GLU A 98 -0.26 14.67 9.70
C GLU A 98 -0.21 13.45 8.78
N ILE A 99 0.96 12.82 8.64
CA ILE A 99 1.12 11.62 7.80
C ILE A 99 0.28 10.45 8.32
N GLY A 100 0.15 10.32 9.65
CA GLY A 100 -0.68 9.29 10.26
C GLY A 100 -2.17 9.47 9.95
N ILE A 101 -2.69 10.69 9.96
CA ILE A 101 -4.07 11.02 9.59
C ILE A 101 -4.28 10.79 8.09
N ALA A 102 -3.38 11.31 7.25
CA ALA A 102 -3.48 11.14 5.79
C ALA A 102 -3.46 9.66 5.38
N THR A 103 -2.61 8.85 6.00
CA THR A 103 -2.52 7.41 5.75
C THR A 103 -3.80 6.69 6.17
N ALA A 104 -4.28 6.95 7.38
CA ALA A 104 -5.49 6.33 7.92
C ALA A 104 -6.74 6.68 7.08
N GLU A 105 -6.82 7.91 6.56
CA GLU A 105 -7.90 8.32 5.67
C GLU A 105 -7.91 7.48 4.37
N LYS A 106 -6.74 7.26 3.77
CA LYS A 106 -6.61 6.40 2.59
C LYS A 106 -6.91 4.93 2.89
N MET A 107 -6.61 4.45 4.08
CA MET A 107 -6.91 3.08 4.51
C MET A 107 -8.41 2.76 4.60
N LYS A 108 -9.29 3.73 4.52
CA LYS A 108 -10.74 3.50 4.38
C LYS A 108 -11.09 2.84 3.06
N GLU A 109 -10.32 3.12 2.00
CA GLU A 109 -10.62 2.67 0.64
C GLU A 109 -9.56 1.73 0.06
N TYR A 110 -8.31 1.82 0.53
CA TYR A 110 -7.17 1.09 0.00
C TYR A 110 -6.54 0.20 1.07
N ARG A 111 -6.06 -0.98 0.68
CA ARG A 111 -5.22 -1.81 1.55
C ARG A 111 -3.75 -1.41 1.51
N SER A 112 -3.36 -0.60 0.52
CA SER A 112 -1.98 -0.19 0.29
C SER A 112 -1.89 1.32 0.14
N VAL A 113 -0.99 1.96 0.89
CA VAL A 113 -0.71 3.40 0.85
C VAL A 113 0.78 3.61 0.72
N VAL A 114 1.21 4.16 -0.41
CA VAL A 114 2.61 4.53 -0.68
C VAL A 114 2.86 5.93 -0.13
N TRP A 115 3.97 6.08 0.57
CA TRP A 115 4.54 7.35 0.97
C TRP A 115 5.67 7.70 0.01
N ALA A 116 5.51 8.76 -0.76
CA ALA A 116 6.52 9.18 -1.72
C ALA A 116 7.89 9.34 -1.04
N GLN A 117 8.92 8.77 -1.68
CA GLN A 117 10.32 8.77 -1.24
C GLN A 117 10.58 8.14 0.13
N HIS A 118 9.65 7.26 0.61
CA HIS A 118 9.81 6.64 1.92
C HIS A 118 9.52 5.13 1.89
N GLY A 119 8.28 4.73 1.56
CA GLY A 119 7.90 3.33 1.64
C GLY A 119 6.40 3.09 1.45
N ILE A 120 5.89 2.00 2.01
CA ILE A 120 4.51 1.57 1.88
C ILE A 120 3.92 1.10 3.21
N PHE A 121 2.66 1.41 3.44
CA PHE A 121 1.82 0.77 4.45
C PHE A 121 0.84 -0.17 3.78
N CYS A 122 0.76 -1.42 4.23
CA CYS A 122 -0.21 -2.41 3.76
C CYS A 122 -0.96 -3.06 4.92
N THR A 123 -2.21 -3.47 4.64
CA THR A 123 -3.08 -4.11 5.63
C THR A 123 -3.79 -5.34 5.04
N GLY A 124 -4.13 -6.28 5.90
CA GLY A 124 -4.87 -7.49 5.56
C GLY A 124 -5.11 -8.39 6.77
N LYS A 125 -5.52 -9.63 6.51
CA LYS A 125 -5.95 -10.60 7.53
C LYS A 125 -4.78 -11.38 8.11
N THR A 126 -3.84 -11.78 7.27
CA THR A 126 -2.70 -12.63 7.65
C THR A 126 -1.38 -12.05 7.18
N LEU A 127 -0.28 -12.53 7.78
CA LEU A 127 1.06 -12.13 7.37
C LEU A 127 1.34 -12.49 5.90
N ASP A 128 0.95 -13.71 5.50
CA ASP A 128 1.16 -14.20 4.13
C ASP A 128 0.40 -13.34 3.10
N GLU A 129 -0.85 -12.96 3.41
CA GLU A 129 -1.65 -12.08 2.55
C GLU A 129 -0.98 -10.71 2.39
N VAL A 130 -0.59 -10.06 3.48
CA VAL A 130 -0.02 -8.71 3.41
C VAL A 130 1.38 -8.73 2.81
N PHE A 131 2.18 -9.76 3.11
CA PHE A 131 3.49 -9.95 2.51
C PHE A 131 3.36 -10.19 0.99
N GLY A 132 2.47 -11.09 0.57
CA GLY A 132 2.20 -11.35 -0.84
C GLY A 132 1.68 -10.12 -1.60
N LEU A 133 0.86 -9.28 -0.94
CA LEU A 133 0.43 -7.98 -1.48
C LEU A 133 1.62 -7.05 -1.73
N ILE A 134 2.51 -6.90 -0.75
CA ILE A 134 3.71 -6.06 -0.86
C ILE A 134 4.64 -6.58 -1.96
N GLU A 135 4.91 -7.89 -1.99
CA GLU A 135 5.76 -8.53 -2.99
C GLU A 135 5.22 -8.36 -4.42
N THR A 136 3.90 -8.45 -4.59
CA THR A 136 3.27 -8.25 -5.91
C THR A 136 3.41 -6.79 -6.36
N ILE A 137 3.20 -5.83 -5.46
CA ILE A 137 3.36 -4.40 -5.76
C ILE A 137 4.82 -4.09 -6.08
N GLU A 138 5.77 -4.57 -5.27
CA GLU A 138 7.20 -4.36 -5.48
C GLU A 138 7.66 -5.00 -6.79
N LYS A 139 7.18 -6.21 -7.13
CA LYS A 139 7.50 -6.87 -8.40
C LYS A 139 6.99 -6.06 -9.59
N ALA A 140 5.78 -5.53 -9.53
CA ALA A 140 5.24 -4.67 -10.59
C ALA A 140 6.08 -3.38 -10.73
N ALA A 141 6.44 -2.74 -9.62
CA ALA A 141 7.31 -1.57 -9.61
C ALA A 141 8.71 -1.90 -10.13
N GLU A 142 9.28 -3.07 -9.82
CA GLU A 142 10.57 -3.53 -10.35
C GLU A 142 10.53 -3.63 -11.89
N ILE A 143 9.46 -4.22 -12.43
CA ILE A 143 9.27 -4.33 -13.88
C ILE A 143 9.17 -2.93 -14.48
N TYR A 144 8.31 -2.07 -13.94
CA TYR A 144 8.15 -0.69 -14.39
C TYR A 144 9.51 0.04 -14.44
N MET A 145 10.26 0.04 -13.35
CA MET A 145 11.56 0.71 -13.26
C MET A 145 12.59 0.18 -14.27
N LYS A 146 12.52 -1.12 -14.61
CA LYS A 146 13.43 -1.73 -15.61
C LYS A 146 13.10 -1.39 -17.05
N ILE A 147 11.86 -1.00 -17.33
CA ILE A 147 11.40 -0.79 -18.71
C ILE A 147 10.95 0.62 -19.02
N MET A 148 10.79 1.51 -18.05
CA MET A 148 10.22 2.85 -18.20
C MET A 148 10.93 3.73 -19.24
N ASP A 149 12.23 3.50 -19.48
CA ASP A 149 13.07 4.19 -20.46
C ASP A 149 13.25 3.40 -21.78
N LYS A 150 12.59 2.24 -21.91
CA LYS A 150 12.73 1.37 -23.08
C LYS A 150 11.58 1.59 -24.06
N LYS A 151 11.83 1.21 -25.33
CA LYS A 151 10.76 1.11 -26.32
C LYS A 151 9.87 -0.09 -25.98
N ILE A 152 8.63 0.18 -25.62
CA ILE A 152 7.64 -0.86 -25.31
C ILE A 152 7.00 -1.34 -26.63
N TYR A 153 7.07 -2.62 -26.90
CA TYR A 153 6.45 -3.28 -28.06
C TYR A 153 5.09 -3.87 -27.74
N GLN A 154 4.89 -4.33 -26.52
CA GLN A 154 3.64 -4.94 -26.04
C GLN A 154 3.41 -4.56 -24.59
N SER A 155 2.17 -4.34 -24.20
CA SER A 155 1.73 -4.10 -22.85
C SER A 155 0.39 -4.76 -22.62
N ILE A 156 0.02 -5.04 -21.39
CA ILE A 156 -1.34 -5.47 -21.05
C ILE A 156 -2.27 -4.26 -21.29
N THR A 157 -3.28 -4.46 -22.12
CA THR A 157 -4.27 -3.41 -22.43
C THR A 157 -5.37 -3.34 -21.37
N ASN A 158 -6.10 -2.21 -21.31
CA ASN A 158 -7.25 -2.06 -20.42
C ASN A 158 -8.31 -3.15 -20.69
N ASP A 159 -8.60 -3.48 -21.95
CA ASP A 159 -9.55 -4.54 -22.30
C ASP A 159 -9.10 -5.93 -21.82
N GLN A 160 -7.78 -6.19 -21.82
CA GLN A 160 -7.22 -7.44 -21.30
C GLN A 160 -7.33 -7.48 -19.76
N LEU A 161 -7.07 -6.38 -19.06
CA LEU A 161 -7.28 -6.27 -17.61
C LEU A 161 -8.75 -6.47 -17.24
N ILE A 162 -9.67 -5.87 -17.99
CA ILE A 162 -11.12 -6.04 -17.78
C ILE A 162 -11.54 -7.50 -18.03
N THR A 163 -10.98 -8.13 -19.08
CA THR A 163 -11.24 -9.55 -19.39
C THR A 163 -10.75 -10.45 -18.26
N LEU A 164 -9.55 -10.17 -17.74
CA LEU A 164 -8.97 -10.89 -16.61
C LEU A 164 -9.82 -10.74 -15.34
N ALA A 165 -10.20 -9.51 -15.01
CA ALA A 165 -11.04 -9.23 -13.85
C ALA A 165 -12.38 -9.98 -13.91
N LYS A 166 -13.01 -10.05 -15.10
CA LYS A 166 -14.23 -10.84 -15.32
C LYS A 166 -14.00 -12.33 -15.12
N ALA A 167 -12.92 -12.88 -15.68
CA ALA A 167 -12.59 -14.31 -15.58
C ALA A 167 -12.35 -14.75 -14.14
N PHE A 168 -11.70 -13.92 -13.35
CA PHE A 168 -11.42 -14.16 -11.91
C PHE A 168 -12.50 -13.65 -10.98
N LYS A 169 -13.58 -13.06 -11.51
CA LYS A 169 -14.69 -12.44 -10.72
C LYS A 169 -14.19 -11.37 -9.74
N ILE A 170 -13.22 -10.57 -10.18
CA ILE A 170 -12.63 -9.48 -9.42
C ILE A 170 -13.47 -8.23 -9.57
N ASN A 171 -13.81 -7.62 -8.44
CA ASN A 171 -14.42 -6.30 -8.40
C ASN A 171 -13.32 -5.25 -8.22
N TYR A 172 -12.83 -4.68 -9.33
CA TYR A 172 -11.76 -3.68 -9.31
C TYR A 172 -12.30 -2.26 -9.18
N ARG A 173 -11.46 -1.33 -8.71
CA ARG A 173 -11.79 0.10 -8.59
C ARG A 173 -12.10 0.69 -9.96
N LYS A 174 -13.26 1.34 -10.07
CA LYS A 174 -13.71 2.03 -11.26
C LYS A 174 -12.99 3.37 -11.46
N GLY A 175 -12.93 3.84 -12.72
CA GLY A 175 -12.30 5.11 -13.08
C GLY A 175 -10.77 5.04 -13.21
N ILE A 176 -10.19 3.81 -13.29
CA ILE A 176 -8.76 3.62 -13.56
C ILE A 176 -8.56 3.15 -15.01
N ILE A 177 -9.27 2.11 -15.42
CA ILE A 177 -9.10 1.48 -16.74
C ILE A 177 -10.40 1.44 -17.56
N ASP A 178 -11.48 2.02 -17.08
CA ASP A 178 -12.82 2.06 -17.70
C ASP A 178 -13.32 3.49 -17.93
#